data_8c71821d1d182fe65cf4544c2ec36339
#
_entry.id   8c71821d1d182fe65cf4544c2ec36339
#
_cell.length_a   1.000
_cell.length_b   1.000
_cell.length_c   1.000
_cell.angle_alpha   90.00
_cell.angle_beta   90.00
_cell.angle_gamma   90.00
#
_symmetry.space_group_name_H-M   'P 1'
#
loop_
_entity.id
_entity.type
_entity.pdbx_description
1 polymer ?
#
loop_
_entity_poly.entity_id
_entity_poly.type
_entity_poly.pdbx_seq_one_letter_code
_entity_poly.pdbx_strand_id
1 'polypeptide(L)'
;MMCKEYLRLGTKMRGESVKLKKDERRIAIQNTIKVNPFITDYELCEKFDVSIQTIRLDRTHLNIPELRKRIKLVAEQNYDQIKSIEANEIIGDLIQVDPDVKAQSLIEITEDSVFAKTQIARGHVLFAQANSLCVALIHNPTVLTQESQVEFIEKVKLND
;
A
#
# COMPACT_ATOMS: atom_id res chain seq x y z
N MET A 1 8.24 -11.87 16.51
CA MET A 1 9.35 -11.01 16.96
C MET A 1 10.32 -10.78 15.80
N MET A 2 9.84 -10.34 14.63
CA MET A 2 10.68 -10.07 13.44
C MET A 2 10.14 -8.93 12.57
N CYS A 3 9.42 -7.96 13.13
CA CYS A 3 8.88 -6.82 12.36
C CYS A 3 9.51 -5.45 12.71
N LYS A 4 10.60 -5.42 13.50
CA LYS A 4 11.24 -4.18 13.94
C LYS A 4 12.59 -3.85 13.30
N GLU A 5 13.08 -4.64 12.35
CA GLU A 5 14.45 -4.47 11.84
C GLU A 5 14.59 -3.83 10.46
N TYR A 6 13.48 -3.63 9.73
CA TYR A 6 13.54 -2.99 8.40
C TYR A 6 13.47 -1.45 8.39
N LEU A 7 13.32 -0.82 9.57
CA LEU A 7 13.20 0.65 9.69
C LEU A 7 14.50 1.36 10.12
N ARG A 8 15.65 0.70 10.13
CA ARG A 8 16.92 1.29 10.61
C ARG A 8 18.05 1.39 9.61
N LEU A 9 17.82 1.34 8.32
CA LEU A 9 18.84 1.64 7.30
C LEU A 9 18.55 2.93 6.51
N GLY A 10 17.97 3.91 7.16
CA GLY A 10 17.98 5.30 6.74
C GLY A 10 19.23 5.98 7.28
N THR A 11 20.40 5.69 6.73
CA THR A 11 21.63 6.45 7.01
C THR A 11 21.37 7.89 6.57
N LYS A 12 21.21 8.78 7.55
CA LYS A 12 21.13 10.22 7.37
C LYS A 12 22.49 10.71 6.83
N MET A 13 22.70 10.54 5.53
CA MET A 13 23.76 11.25 4.83
C MET A 13 23.35 12.71 4.76
N ARG A 14 23.92 13.54 5.63
CA ARG A 14 23.98 14.99 5.48
C ARG A 14 24.84 15.28 4.24
N GLY A 15 24.22 15.14 3.06
CA GLY A 15 24.73 15.73 1.83
C GLY A 15 23.96 17.02 1.62
N GLU A 16 24.65 18.09 1.26
CA GLU A 16 24.09 19.38 0.89
C GLU A 16 22.89 19.17 -0.05
N SER A 17 21.70 19.62 0.36
CA SER A 17 20.50 19.58 -0.47
C SER A 17 20.67 20.62 -1.58
N VAL A 18 21.24 20.22 -2.69
CA VAL A 18 21.21 21.03 -3.91
C VAL A 18 19.75 21.10 -4.33
N LYS A 19 19.11 22.26 -4.13
CA LYS A 19 17.73 22.51 -4.59
C LYS A 19 17.67 22.30 -6.10
N LEU A 20 17.09 21.19 -6.51
CA LEU A 20 16.88 20.87 -7.91
C LEU A 20 16.05 21.94 -8.59
N LYS A 21 16.41 22.33 -9.82
CA LYS A 21 15.57 23.17 -10.66
C LYS A 21 14.25 22.46 -10.94
N LYS A 22 13.21 23.20 -11.28
CA LYS A 22 11.84 22.71 -11.44
C LYS A 22 11.77 21.49 -12.36
N ASP A 23 12.42 21.54 -13.51
CA ASP A 23 12.34 20.48 -14.51
C ASP A 23 13.16 19.23 -14.08
N GLU A 24 14.33 19.43 -13.49
CA GLU A 24 15.15 18.37 -12.92
C GLU A 24 14.41 17.66 -11.78
N ARG A 25 13.74 18.41 -10.90
CA ARG A 25 12.92 17.88 -9.82
C ARG A 25 11.76 17.04 -10.35
N ARG A 26 11.07 17.47 -11.38
CA ARG A 26 9.97 16.74 -12.01
C ARG A 26 10.42 15.40 -12.59
N ILE A 27 11.54 15.38 -13.28
CA ILE A 27 12.14 14.14 -13.79
C ILE A 27 12.49 13.21 -12.62
N ALA A 28 13.09 13.73 -11.55
CA ALA A 28 13.45 12.96 -10.37
C ALA A 28 12.22 12.43 -9.63
N ILE A 29 11.14 13.20 -9.49
CA ILE A 29 9.84 12.75 -8.93
C ILE A 29 9.27 11.61 -9.78
N GLN A 30 9.21 11.77 -11.10
CA GLN A 30 8.71 10.75 -12.00
C GLN A 30 9.48 9.42 -11.87
N ASN A 31 10.80 9.49 -11.84
CA ASN A 31 11.66 8.30 -11.68
C ASN A 31 11.48 7.66 -10.30
N THR A 32 11.38 8.47 -9.24
CA THR A 32 11.14 7.97 -7.89
C THR A 32 9.82 7.21 -7.79
N ILE A 33 8.74 7.77 -8.35
CA ILE A 33 7.41 7.13 -8.33
C ILE A 33 7.38 5.87 -9.23
N LYS A 34 8.10 5.85 -10.34
CA LYS A 34 8.23 4.64 -11.18
C LYS A 34 8.89 3.48 -10.42
N VAL A 35 9.91 3.78 -9.62
CA VAL A 35 10.62 2.76 -8.81
C VAL A 35 9.80 2.33 -7.60
N ASN A 36 9.14 3.28 -6.95
CA ASN A 36 8.27 3.02 -5.80
C ASN A 36 6.90 3.71 -5.98
N PRO A 37 5.89 3.02 -6.54
CA PRO A 37 4.56 3.58 -6.74
C PRO A 37 3.83 3.94 -5.43
N PHE A 38 4.27 3.39 -4.29
CA PHE A 38 3.66 3.55 -2.98
C PHE A 38 4.21 4.74 -2.19
N ILE A 39 5.21 5.45 -2.73
CA ILE A 39 5.79 6.62 -2.06
C ILE A 39 4.73 7.72 -1.86
N THR A 40 4.64 8.24 -0.64
CA THR A 40 3.69 9.30 -0.28
C THR A 40 4.15 10.69 -0.73
N ASP A 41 3.22 11.64 -0.79
CA ASP A 41 3.57 13.04 -1.04
C ASP A 41 4.47 13.62 0.08
N TYR A 42 4.33 13.13 1.33
CA TYR A 42 5.18 13.51 2.45
C TYR A 42 6.63 13.05 2.28
N GLU A 43 6.83 11.78 1.94
CA GLU A 43 8.18 11.24 1.66
C GLU A 43 8.84 11.95 0.47
N LEU A 44 8.05 12.32 -0.55
CA LEU A 44 8.55 13.13 -1.66
C LEU A 44 8.95 14.55 -1.20
N CYS A 45 8.17 15.18 -0.29
CA CYS A 45 8.52 16.48 0.29
C CYS A 45 9.85 16.42 1.03
N GLU A 46 10.03 15.41 1.88
CA GLU A 46 11.28 15.21 2.63
C GLU A 46 12.47 14.94 1.70
N LYS A 47 12.26 14.08 0.69
CA LYS A 47 13.30 13.71 -0.26
C LYS A 47 13.79 14.88 -1.12
N PHE A 48 12.89 15.77 -1.55
CA PHE A 48 13.20 16.87 -2.47
C PHE A 48 13.29 18.25 -1.80
N ASP A 49 13.11 18.32 -0.48
CA ASP A 49 13.12 19.55 0.32
C ASP A 49 12.19 20.64 -0.26
N VAL A 50 10.94 20.25 -0.52
CA VAL A 50 9.91 21.16 -1.05
C VAL A 50 8.59 20.98 -0.32
N SER A 51 7.69 21.94 -0.45
CA SER A 51 6.36 21.86 0.17
C SER A 51 5.47 20.81 -0.51
N ILE A 52 4.50 20.29 0.24
CA ILE A 52 3.50 19.33 -0.27
C ILE A 52 2.71 19.91 -1.45
N GLN A 53 2.46 21.21 -1.46
CA GLN A 53 1.81 21.91 -2.57
C GLN A 53 2.65 21.81 -3.85
N THR A 54 3.97 21.98 -3.73
CA THR A 54 4.90 21.86 -4.86
C THR A 54 4.88 20.44 -5.42
N ILE A 55 4.92 19.43 -4.57
CA ILE A 55 4.83 18.01 -5.01
C ILE A 55 3.51 17.73 -5.74
N ARG A 56 2.38 18.19 -5.20
CA ARG A 56 1.06 18.01 -5.83
C ARG A 56 0.98 18.67 -7.20
N LEU A 57 1.49 19.91 -7.34
CA LEU A 57 1.54 20.61 -8.62
C LEU A 57 2.46 19.91 -9.63
N ASP A 58 3.63 19.44 -9.20
CA ASP A 58 4.54 18.71 -10.07
C ASP A 58 3.95 17.36 -10.52
N ARG A 59 3.30 16.59 -9.63
CA ARG A 59 2.57 15.37 -10.00
C ARG A 59 1.44 15.65 -11.01
N THR A 60 0.64 16.71 -10.78
CA THR A 60 -0.44 17.09 -11.69
C THR A 60 0.11 17.44 -13.07
N HIS A 61 1.19 18.20 -13.14
CA HIS A 61 1.84 18.52 -14.41
C HIS A 61 2.38 17.28 -15.15
N LEU A 62 2.84 16.29 -14.41
CA LEU A 62 3.35 15.01 -14.95
C LEU A 62 2.23 14.00 -15.25
N ASN A 63 0.96 14.35 -15.02
CA ASN A 63 -0.18 13.44 -15.08
C ASN A 63 -0.01 12.20 -14.18
N ILE A 64 0.72 12.34 -13.06
CA ILE A 64 0.91 11.26 -12.10
C ILE A 64 -0.23 11.32 -11.07
N PRO A 65 -1.04 10.27 -10.93
CA PRO A 65 -2.16 10.27 -9.99
C PRO A 65 -1.68 10.25 -8.53
N GLU A 66 -2.59 10.58 -7.63
CA GLU A 66 -2.39 10.46 -6.18
C GLU A 66 -2.13 9.00 -5.75
N LEU A 67 -1.59 8.83 -4.53
CA LEU A 67 -1.18 7.52 -4.01
C LEU A 67 -2.27 6.46 -4.12
N ARG A 68 -3.50 6.78 -3.67
CA ARG A 68 -4.63 5.84 -3.72
C ARG A 68 -4.92 5.31 -5.12
N LYS A 69 -4.87 6.17 -6.13
CA LYS A 69 -5.07 5.75 -7.53
C LYS A 69 -3.89 4.92 -8.04
N ARG A 70 -2.66 5.23 -7.61
CA ARG A 70 -1.48 4.43 -7.98
C ARG A 70 -1.57 3.01 -7.40
N ILE A 71 -1.99 2.90 -6.13
CA ILE A 71 -2.22 1.60 -5.48
C ILE A 71 -3.21 0.75 -6.29
N LYS A 72 -4.36 1.33 -6.69
CA LYS A 72 -5.35 0.62 -7.48
C LYS A 72 -4.82 0.14 -8.85
N LEU A 73 -4.04 0.98 -9.54
CA LEU A 73 -3.43 0.59 -10.81
C LEU A 73 -2.44 -0.58 -10.64
N VAL A 74 -1.69 -0.62 -9.54
CA VAL A 74 -0.81 -1.75 -9.23
C VAL A 74 -1.64 -3.00 -8.90
N ALA A 75 -2.71 -2.86 -8.12
CA ALA A 75 -3.60 -3.95 -7.79
C ALA A 75 -4.22 -4.58 -9.04
N GLU A 76 -4.73 -3.77 -9.97
CA GLU A 76 -5.31 -4.23 -11.22
C GLU A 76 -4.34 -5.13 -12.04
N GLN A 77 -3.05 -4.80 -12.04
CA GLN A 77 -2.03 -5.60 -12.73
C GLN A 77 -1.74 -6.94 -12.05
N ASN A 78 -1.95 -7.04 -10.75
CA ASN A 78 -1.70 -8.27 -9.98
C ASN A 78 -2.86 -9.27 -10.06
N TYR A 79 -4.09 -8.83 -10.33
CA TYR A 79 -5.27 -9.70 -10.36
C TYR A 79 -5.20 -10.78 -11.45
N ASP A 80 -4.51 -10.52 -12.58
CA ASP A 80 -4.35 -11.51 -13.67
C ASP A 80 -3.58 -12.77 -13.25
N GLN A 81 -2.87 -12.73 -12.13
CA GLN A 81 -2.08 -13.86 -11.61
C GLN A 81 -2.88 -14.78 -10.69
N ILE A 82 -4.09 -14.39 -10.29
CA ILE A 82 -4.93 -15.12 -9.35
C ILE A 82 -5.82 -16.10 -10.11
N LYS A 83 -5.95 -17.34 -9.58
CA LYS A 83 -6.81 -18.38 -10.15
C LYS A 83 -7.95 -18.83 -9.27
N SER A 84 -7.86 -18.58 -7.98
CA SER A 84 -8.72 -19.16 -6.95
C SER A 84 -10.00 -18.37 -6.70
N ILE A 85 -9.94 -17.05 -6.85
CA ILE A 85 -11.04 -16.12 -6.60
C ILE A 85 -11.03 -14.97 -7.60
N GLU A 86 -12.18 -14.34 -7.79
CA GLU A 86 -12.31 -13.14 -8.61
C GLU A 86 -11.76 -11.88 -7.91
N ALA A 87 -11.33 -10.90 -8.69
CA ALA A 87 -10.76 -9.66 -8.17
C ALA A 87 -11.67 -8.92 -7.18
N ASN A 88 -12.99 -8.98 -7.39
CA ASN A 88 -14.01 -8.34 -6.54
C ASN A 88 -14.28 -9.09 -5.23
N GLU A 89 -13.76 -10.30 -5.07
CA GLU A 89 -13.88 -11.12 -3.86
C GLU A 89 -12.69 -10.92 -2.90
N ILE A 90 -11.63 -10.26 -3.38
CA ILE A 90 -10.48 -9.90 -2.54
C ILE A 90 -10.82 -8.67 -1.72
N ILE A 91 -10.63 -8.77 -0.41
CA ILE A 91 -10.83 -7.66 0.51
C ILE A 91 -9.57 -6.80 0.58
N GLY A 92 -9.68 -5.54 0.16
CA GLY A 92 -8.57 -4.60 0.04
C GLY A 92 -7.91 -4.60 -1.35
N ASP A 93 -6.87 -3.81 -1.49
CA ASP A 93 -6.12 -3.65 -2.74
C ASP A 93 -4.89 -4.59 -2.73
N LEU A 94 -4.74 -5.42 -3.76
CA LEU A 94 -3.63 -6.37 -3.89
C LEU A 94 -2.36 -5.65 -4.34
N ILE A 95 -1.39 -5.51 -3.45
CA ILE A 95 -0.13 -4.80 -3.68
C ILE A 95 0.88 -5.67 -4.42
N GLN A 96 0.99 -6.93 -4.02
CA GLN A 96 1.90 -7.90 -4.59
C GLN A 96 1.33 -9.30 -4.45
N VAL A 97 1.54 -10.13 -5.45
CA VAL A 97 1.34 -11.58 -5.36
C VAL A 97 2.48 -12.28 -6.10
N ASP A 98 3.15 -13.21 -5.41
CA ASP A 98 4.04 -14.21 -5.98
C ASP A 98 3.36 -15.55 -5.67
N PRO A 99 2.69 -16.20 -6.65
CA PRO A 99 1.84 -17.37 -6.41
C PRO A 99 2.56 -18.46 -5.61
N ASP A 100 1.88 -19.04 -4.64
CA ASP A 100 2.36 -20.08 -3.71
C ASP A 100 3.56 -19.65 -2.83
N VAL A 101 3.99 -18.40 -2.85
CA VAL A 101 5.15 -17.91 -2.09
C VAL A 101 4.75 -16.81 -1.11
N LYS A 102 4.24 -15.69 -1.61
CA LYS A 102 3.86 -14.55 -0.75
C LYS A 102 2.85 -13.65 -1.44
N ALA A 103 2.04 -12.97 -0.65
CA ALA A 103 1.17 -11.90 -1.12
C ALA A 103 1.12 -10.76 -0.10
N GLN A 104 0.76 -9.58 -0.58
CA GLN A 104 0.53 -8.38 0.25
C GLN A 104 -0.72 -7.66 -0.25
N SER A 105 -1.56 -7.24 0.67
CA SER A 105 -2.71 -6.39 0.40
C SER A 105 -2.78 -5.22 1.37
N LEU A 106 -3.45 -4.16 0.94
CA LEU A 106 -3.73 -2.98 1.74
C LEU A 106 -5.23 -2.82 1.86
N ILE A 107 -5.73 -2.50 3.04
CA ILE A 107 -7.12 -2.11 3.26
C ILE A 107 -7.17 -0.73 3.91
N GLU A 108 -8.07 0.12 3.46
CA GLU A 108 -8.41 1.38 4.12
C GLU A 108 -9.59 1.14 5.06
N ILE A 109 -9.44 1.51 6.32
CA ILE A 109 -10.50 1.37 7.32
C ILE A 109 -11.48 2.55 7.22
N THR A 110 -12.66 2.27 6.69
CA THR A 110 -13.73 3.24 6.48
C THR A 110 -14.78 3.18 7.61
N GLU A 111 -15.72 4.12 7.62
CA GLU A 111 -16.83 4.17 8.60
C GLU A 111 -17.63 2.85 8.63
N ASP A 112 -17.80 2.18 7.49
CA ASP A 112 -18.51 0.90 7.39
C ASP A 112 -17.72 -0.27 7.99
N SER A 113 -16.43 -0.08 8.28
CA SER A 113 -15.52 -1.10 8.80
C SER A 113 -15.31 -1.03 10.30
N VAL A 114 -15.82 0.00 10.98
CA VAL A 114 -15.60 0.24 12.41
C VAL A 114 -16.86 0.08 13.26
N PHE A 115 -16.66 -0.08 14.55
CA PHE A 115 -17.75 0.07 15.53
C PHE A 115 -18.03 1.57 15.75
N ALA A 116 -19.29 1.99 15.57
CA ALA A 116 -19.69 3.39 15.66
C ALA A 116 -19.27 4.09 16.98
N LYS A 117 -19.32 3.38 18.11
CA LYS A 117 -18.99 3.94 19.44
C LYS A 117 -17.49 4.09 19.70
N THR A 118 -16.67 3.19 19.18
CA THR A 118 -15.23 3.10 19.51
C THR A 118 -14.31 3.52 18.39
N GLN A 119 -14.85 3.61 17.17
CA GLN A 119 -14.11 3.88 15.94
C GLN A 119 -12.94 2.90 15.71
N ILE A 120 -13.07 1.69 16.28
CA ILE A 120 -12.12 0.58 16.10
C ILE A 120 -12.65 -0.35 15.03
N ALA A 121 -11.76 -0.82 14.16
CA ALA A 121 -12.07 -1.77 13.10
C ALA A 121 -12.70 -3.05 13.68
N ARG A 122 -13.75 -3.54 13.01
CA ARG A 122 -14.38 -4.81 13.36
C ARG A 122 -13.46 -5.96 12.96
N GLY A 123 -13.16 -6.86 13.90
CA GLY A 123 -12.20 -7.95 13.69
C GLY A 123 -12.50 -8.83 12.47
N HIS A 124 -13.80 -9.03 12.13
CA HIS A 124 -14.15 -9.80 10.95
C HIS A 124 -13.73 -9.14 9.63
N VAL A 125 -13.60 -7.81 9.57
CA VAL A 125 -13.11 -7.10 8.39
C VAL A 125 -11.62 -7.39 8.18
N LEU A 126 -10.82 -7.31 9.24
CA LEU A 126 -9.40 -7.62 9.21
C LEU A 126 -9.16 -9.11 8.91
N PHE A 127 -9.98 -9.99 9.51
CA PHE A 127 -9.94 -11.41 9.19
C PHE A 127 -10.29 -11.69 7.73
N ALA A 128 -11.33 -11.05 7.20
CA ALA A 128 -11.75 -11.23 5.81
C ALA A 128 -10.64 -10.82 4.82
N GLN A 129 -9.92 -9.71 5.10
CA GLN A 129 -8.75 -9.33 4.32
C GLN A 129 -7.68 -10.42 4.34
N ALA A 130 -7.29 -10.89 5.52
CA ALA A 130 -6.26 -11.92 5.66
C ALA A 130 -6.67 -13.23 4.96
N ASN A 131 -7.93 -13.66 5.14
CA ASN A 131 -8.44 -14.89 4.54
C ASN A 131 -8.50 -14.81 3.01
N SER A 132 -9.05 -13.73 2.44
CA SER A 132 -9.12 -13.58 0.98
C SER A 132 -7.71 -13.53 0.36
N LEU A 133 -6.75 -12.90 1.06
CA LEU A 133 -5.36 -12.86 0.62
C LEU A 133 -4.70 -14.27 0.62
N CYS A 134 -4.95 -15.06 1.66
CA CYS A 134 -4.46 -16.45 1.72
C CYS A 134 -5.04 -17.32 0.60
N VAL A 135 -6.32 -17.15 0.29
CA VAL A 135 -6.97 -17.85 -0.82
C VAL A 135 -6.37 -17.40 -2.16
N ALA A 136 -6.20 -16.09 -2.37
CA ALA A 136 -5.62 -15.52 -3.58
C ALA A 136 -4.17 -15.96 -3.84
N LEU A 137 -3.40 -16.20 -2.76
CA LEU A 137 -2.00 -16.62 -2.85
C LEU A 137 -1.82 -18.00 -3.49
N ILE A 138 -2.78 -18.92 -3.27
CA ILE A 138 -2.66 -20.30 -3.69
C ILE A 138 -3.03 -20.42 -5.17
N HIS A 139 -2.08 -20.90 -5.99
CA HIS A 139 -2.24 -21.04 -7.44
C HIS A 139 -3.03 -22.28 -7.85
N ASN A 140 -4.22 -22.45 -7.27
CA ASN A 140 -5.14 -23.56 -7.54
C ASN A 140 -6.56 -22.97 -7.76
N PRO A 141 -7.34 -23.43 -8.74
CA PRO A 141 -8.69 -22.92 -9.00
C PRO A 141 -9.71 -23.27 -7.89
N THR A 142 -9.39 -24.24 -7.03
CA THR A 142 -10.29 -24.61 -5.92
C THR A 142 -9.53 -24.55 -4.60
N VAL A 143 -9.79 -23.51 -3.81
CA VAL A 143 -9.17 -23.29 -2.50
C VAL A 143 -10.26 -22.98 -1.48
N LEU A 144 -10.24 -23.68 -0.35
CA LEU A 144 -11.14 -23.45 0.78
C LEU A 144 -10.34 -23.36 2.07
N THR A 145 -10.67 -22.40 2.91
CA THR A 145 -10.11 -22.29 4.25
C THR A 145 -10.71 -23.36 5.14
N GLN A 146 -9.88 -24.27 5.60
CA GLN A 146 -10.31 -25.34 6.53
C GLN A 146 -10.29 -24.86 7.98
N GLU A 147 -9.23 -24.15 8.37
CA GLU A 147 -9.04 -23.66 9.72
C GLU A 147 -8.23 -22.37 9.70
N SER A 148 -8.48 -21.48 10.64
CA SER A 148 -7.71 -20.25 10.81
C SER A 148 -7.66 -19.84 12.27
N GLN A 149 -6.52 -19.29 12.69
CA GLN A 149 -6.32 -18.65 13.98
C GLN A 149 -5.79 -17.24 13.77
N VAL A 150 -6.47 -16.26 14.36
CA VAL A 150 -6.11 -14.85 14.23
C VAL A 150 -6.00 -14.22 15.61
N GLU A 151 -4.88 -13.53 15.83
CA GLU A 151 -4.64 -12.73 17.03
C GLU A 151 -4.54 -11.25 16.67
N PHE A 152 -5.41 -10.43 17.24
CA PHE A 152 -5.41 -8.97 17.06
C PHE A 152 -4.57 -8.32 18.17
N ILE A 153 -3.33 -8.01 17.87
CA ILE A 153 -2.34 -7.50 18.84
C ILE A 153 -2.59 -6.01 19.15
N GLU A 154 -2.94 -5.22 18.13
CA GLU A 154 -3.15 -3.78 18.24
C GLU A 154 -4.51 -3.38 17.69
N LYS A 155 -4.98 -2.21 18.13
CA LYS A 155 -6.25 -1.63 17.67
C LYS A 155 -6.01 -0.90 16.36
N VAL A 156 -6.74 -1.26 15.32
CA VAL A 156 -6.81 -0.54 14.05
C VAL A 156 -7.99 0.42 14.10
N LYS A 157 -7.81 1.66 13.68
CA LYS A 157 -8.81 2.72 13.80
C LYS A 157 -9.31 3.18 12.43
N LEU A 158 -10.35 4.00 12.46
CA LEU A 158 -10.85 4.70 11.29
C LEU A 158 -9.72 5.51 10.63
N ASN A 159 -9.61 5.40 9.30
CA ASN A 159 -8.59 6.02 8.44
C ASN A 159 -7.15 5.47 8.61
N ASP A 160 -6.95 4.36 9.32
CA ASP A 160 -5.69 3.61 9.28
C ASP A 160 -5.55 2.85 7.95
#